data_3c3355bb6aee6f94766f70d6b013a8c2
#
_entry.id   3c3355bb6aee6f94766f70d6b013a8c2
#
_cell.length_a   1.000
_cell.length_b   1.000
_cell.length_c   1.000
_cell.angle_alpha   90.00
_cell.angle_beta   90.00
_cell.angle_gamma   90.00
#
_symmetry.space_group_name_H-M   'P 1'
#
loop_
_entity.id
_entity.type
_entity.pdbx_description
1 polymer ?
#
loop_
_entity_poly.entity_id
_entity_poly.type
_entity_poly.pdbx_seq_one_letter_code
_entity_poly.pdbx_strand_id
1 'polypeptide(L)'
;MRLRDLIFVSVIVGAGLELARLIISAARELGTPNVLTIAGSTYIPWIADRDPVPFDVCARRAREAIGELLPLAEKAGVSLNIENIFFNGYLTSPEEMNAFVDSFGSPHIGVHFDTGNIMLFQFPEHWIPLLGQRIRNVHFKEFSKKATDHSLESFRTLLDGTTNWPAVMDALRAVGYTGYLTFEYFHPFAHYPEALIYQTSDALDRIMGRK
;
A
#
# COMPACT_ATOMS: atom_id res chain seq x y z
N MET A 1 -19.52 8.49 9.04
CA MET A 1 -18.56 7.48 8.55
C MET A 1 -19.04 6.14 9.05
N ARG A 2 -19.34 5.19 8.18
CA ARG A 2 -19.83 3.87 8.59
C ARG A 2 -18.64 2.96 8.88
N LEU A 3 -18.74 2.04 9.84
CA LEU A 3 -17.66 1.12 10.21
C LEU A 3 -17.05 0.38 8.99
N ARG A 4 -17.88 0.09 7.97
CA ARG A 4 -17.49 -0.49 6.68
C ARG A 4 -16.46 0.32 5.89
N ASP A 5 -16.39 1.64 6.15
CA ASP A 5 -15.49 2.56 5.42
C ASP A 5 -14.06 2.56 6.00
N LEU A 6 -13.86 1.90 7.15
CA LEU A 6 -12.60 1.83 7.89
C LEU A 6 -11.87 0.47 7.79
N ILE A 7 -12.52 -0.54 7.19
CA ILE A 7 -11.97 -1.90 7.20
C ILE A 7 -11.16 -2.13 5.93
N PHE A 8 -9.84 -2.13 6.07
CA PHE A 8 -8.92 -2.67 5.09
C PHE A 8 -8.68 -4.15 5.37
N VAL A 9 -8.84 -4.96 4.35
CA VAL A 9 -8.48 -6.37 4.43
C VAL A 9 -7.24 -6.59 3.57
N SER A 10 -6.16 -7.07 4.21
CA SER A 10 -4.87 -7.30 3.56
C SER A 10 -4.72 -8.74 3.09
N VAL A 11 -4.32 -8.93 1.83
CA VAL A 11 -4.02 -10.24 1.26
C VAL A 11 -2.54 -10.28 0.89
N ILE A 12 -1.82 -11.23 1.44
CA ILE A 12 -0.47 -11.60 0.99
C ILE A 12 -0.64 -12.71 -0.05
N VAL A 13 -0.45 -12.38 -1.33
CA VAL A 13 -0.44 -13.37 -2.41
C VAL A 13 0.80 -14.25 -2.25
N GLY A 14 0.61 -15.46 -1.75
CA GLY A 14 1.69 -16.40 -1.40
C GLY A 14 1.44 -17.16 -0.10
N ALA A 15 0.57 -16.64 0.79
CA ALA A 15 0.16 -17.35 2.01
C ALA A 15 -1.05 -18.26 1.81
N GLY A 16 -1.67 -18.24 0.63
CA GLY A 16 -2.75 -19.13 0.26
C GLY A 16 -3.88 -18.45 -0.50
N LEU A 17 -4.18 -18.92 -1.69
CA LEU A 17 -5.30 -18.49 -2.52
C LEU A 17 -6.64 -18.65 -1.78
N GLU A 18 -6.76 -19.64 -0.90
CA GLU A 18 -7.98 -19.85 -0.09
C GLU A 18 -8.22 -18.71 0.89
N LEU A 19 -7.17 -18.22 1.58
CA LEU A 19 -7.29 -17.06 2.45
C LEU A 19 -7.70 -15.83 1.65
N ALA A 20 -7.10 -15.63 0.48
CA ALA A 20 -7.45 -14.53 -0.42
C ALA A 20 -8.92 -14.56 -0.84
N ARG A 21 -9.45 -15.75 -1.17
CA ARG A 21 -10.88 -15.93 -1.49
C ARG A 21 -11.78 -15.58 -0.33
N LEU A 22 -11.43 -16.01 0.89
CA LEU A 22 -12.18 -15.67 2.11
C LEU A 22 -12.17 -14.15 2.35
N ILE A 23 -11.03 -13.49 2.13
CA ILE A 23 -10.90 -12.04 2.31
C ILE A 23 -11.74 -11.26 1.28
N ILE A 24 -11.75 -11.67 0.01
CA ILE A 24 -12.62 -11.07 -1.00
C ILE A 24 -14.11 -11.22 -0.60
N SER A 25 -14.49 -12.39 -0.12
CA SER A 25 -15.87 -12.63 0.35
C SER A 25 -16.21 -11.75 1.55
N ALA A 26 -15.33 -11.66 2.54
CA ALA A 26 -15.50 -10.80 3.70
C ALA A 26 -15.58 -9.31 3.31
N ALA A 27 -14.74 -8.86 2.39
CA ALA A 27 -14.78 -7.48 1.87
C ALA A 27 -16.16 -7.16 1.26
N ARG A 28 -16.70 -8.07 0.47
CA ARG A 28 -18.05 -7.95 -0.10
C ARG A 28 -19.11 -7.85 0.99
N GLU A 29 -19.09 -8.74 1.98
CA GLU A 29 -20.08 -8.76 3.08
C GLU A 29 -20.03 -7.50 3.94
N LEU A 30 -18.81 -6.99 4.19
CA LEU A 30 -18.57 -5.74 4.92
C LEU A 30 -18.87 -4.49 4.08
N GLY A 31 -19.09 -4.64 2.78
CA GLY A 31 -19.37 -3.55 1.86
C GLY A 31 -18.15 -2.64 1.61
N THR A 32 -16.91 -3.16 1.78
CA THR A 32 -15.69 -2.46 1.36
C THR A 32 -15.35 -2.81 -0.08
N PRO A 33 -15.13 -1.82 -0.96
CA PRO A 33 -14.82 -2.09 -2.37
C PRO A 33 -13.34 -2.40 -2.61
N ASN A 34 -12.47 -2.32 -1.60
CA ASN A 34 -11.03 -2.37 -1.76
C ASN A 34 -10.39 -3.42 -0.86
N VAL A 35 -9.51 -4.22 -1.44
CA VAL A 35 -8.65 -5.18 -0.73
C VAL A 35 -7.20 -4.84 -1.04
N LEU A 36 -6.40 -4.57 0.00
CA LEU A 36 -4.97 -4.42 -0.13
C LEU A 36 -4.36 -5.79 -0.49
N THR A 37 -3.51 -5.80 -1.51
CA THR A 37 -2.92 -7.02 -2.05
C THR A 37 -1.42 -6.80 -2.25
N ILE A 38 -0.59 -7.69 -1.69
CA ILE A 38 0.84 -7.71 -1.94
C ILE A 38 1.13 -8.70 -3.07
N ALA A 39 1.75 -8.22 -4.15
CA ALA A 39 2.06 -9.04 -5.32
C ALA A 39 3.21 -10.05 -5.07
N GLY A 40 3.79 -10.05 -3.87
CA GLY A 40 4.89 -10.91 -3.50
C GLY A 40 6.22 -10.16 -3.33
N SER A 41 7.25 -10.92 -2.97
CA SER A 41 8.59 -10.41 -2.73
C SER A 41 9.62 -11.38 -3.29
N THR A 42 10.74 -10.87 -3.78
CA THR A 42 11.86 -11.67 -4.24
C THR A 42 12.63 -12.31 -3.07
N TYR A 43 12.57 -11.70 -1.89
CA TYR A 43 13.20 -12.18 -0.67
C TYR A 43 12.56 -11.55 0.56
N ILE A 44 12.41 -12.33 1.63
CA ILE A 44 11.90 -11.84 2.92
C ILE A 44 12.97 -12.10 3.98
N PRO A 45 13.71 -11.08 4.43
CA PRO A 45 14.92 -11.26 5.24
C PRO A 45 14.69 -11.87 6.62
N TRP A 46 13.46 -11.76 7.17
CA TRP A 46 13.11 -12.33 8.49
C TRP A 46 12.49 -13.73 8.43
N ILE A 47 12.37 -14.33 7.24
CA ILE A 47 11.97 -15.72 7.09
C ILE A 47 13.24 -16.55 6.87
N ALA A 48 13.59 -17.37 7.88
CA ALA A 48 14.74 -18.26 7.81
C ALA A 48 14.60 -19.29 6.68
N ASP A 49 15.73 -19.76 6.17
CA ASP A 49 15.85 -20.88 5.25
C ASP A 49 15.07 -20.72 3.91
N ARG A 50 14.96 -19.50 3.43
CA ARG A 50 14.38 -19.23 2.10
C ARG A 50 15.41 -18.60 1.16
N ASP A 51 15.58 -19.23 0.02
CA ASP A 51 16.36 -18.68 -1.07
C ASP A 51 15.63 -17.50 -1.73
N PRO A 52 16.37 -16.51 -2.25
CA PRO A 52 15.80 -15.46 -3.07
C PRO A 52 15.10 -16.04 -4.31
N VAL A 53 13.93 -15.48 -4.63
CA VAL A 53 13.17 -15.86 -5.82
C VAL A 53 13.58 -14.93 -6.97
N PRO A 54 13.97 -15.48 -8.15
CA PRO A 54 14.25 -14.64 -9.31
C PRO A 54 13.07 -13.74 -9.68
N PHE A 55 13.38 -12.53 -10.14
CA PHE A 55 12.39 -11.49 -10.46
C PHE A 55 11.28 -11.98 -11.39
N ASP A 56 11.64 -12.63 -12.50
CA ASP A 56 10.71 -13.15 -13.51
C ASP A 56 9.81 -14.26 -12.94
N VAL A 57 10.36 -15.11 -12.08
CA VAL A 57 9.58 -16.15 -11.37
C VAL A 57 8.58 -15.53 -10.40
N CYS A 58 9.00 -14.51 -9.64
CA CYS A 58 8.12 -13.78 -8.75
C CYS A 58 6.98 -13.11 -9.53
N ALA A 59 7.31 -12.37 -10.59
CA ALA A 59 6.35 -11.67 -11.44
C ALA A 59 5.35 -12.63 -12.12
N ARG A 60 5.82 -13.78 -12.59
CA ARG A 60 4.95 -14.80 -13.18
C ARG A 60 3.99 -15.38 -12.15
N ARG A 61 4.50 -15.82 -11.00
CA ARG A 61 3.66 -16.37 -9.91
C ARG A 61 2.61 -15.38 -9.44
N ALA A 62 2.96 -14.09 -9.33
CA ALA A 62 2.01 -13.05 -8.94
C ALA A 62 0.90 -12.86 -9.97
N ARG A 63 1.24 -12.86 -11.27
CA ARG A 63 0.23 -12.76 -12.33
C ARG A 63 -0.72 -13.94 -12.36
N GLU A 64 -0.18 -15.16 -12.21
CA GLU A 64 -0.97 -16.39 -12.12
C GLU A 64 -1.95 -16.33 -10.93
N ALA A 65 -1.46 -16.00 -9.73
CA ALA A 65 -2.26 -15.96 -8.52
C ALA A 65 -3.34 -14.86 -8.55
N ILE A 66 -2.99 -13.66 -8.98
CA ILE A 66 -3.95 -12.55 -9.10
C ILE A 66 -4.95 -12.83 -10.21
N GLY A 67 -4.51 -13.37 -11.34
CA GLY A 67 -5.38 -13.77 -12.45
C GLY A 67 -6.42 -14.82 -12.05
N GLU A 68 -6.08 -15.73 -11.12
CA GLU A 68 -7.03 -16.70 -10.55
C GLU A 68 -8.04 -16.04 -9.59
N LEU A 69 -7.65 -15.01 -8.86
CA LEU A 69 -8.51 -14.30 -7.91
C LEU A 69 -9.42 -13.25 -8.57
N LEU A 70 -8.97 -12.67 -9.68
CA LEU A 70 -9.62 -11.52 -10.31
C LEU A 70 -11.08 -11.78 -10.70
N PRO A 71 -11.48 -12.91 -11.30
CA PRO A 71 -12.89 -13.19 -11.60
C PRO A 71 -13.78 -13.22 -10.36
N LEU A 72 -13.24 -13.65 -9.22
CA LEU A 72 -13.97 -13.62 -7.95
C LEU A 72 -14.12 -12.19 -7.43
N ALA A 73 -13.07 -11.39 -7.50
CA ALA A 73 -13.08 -9.98 -7.11
C ALA A 73 -14.09 -9.18 -7.96
N GLU A 74 -14.10 -9.39 -9.28
CA GLU A 74 -15.05 -8.78 -10.22
C GLU A 74 -16.50 -9.15 -9.85
N LYS A 75 -16.78 -10.44 -9.64
CA LYS A 75 -18.11 -10.91 -9.21
C LYS A 75 -18.53 -10.34 -7.87
N ALA A 76 -17.57 -10.12 -6.96
CA ALA A 76 -17.81 -9.55 -5.65
C ALA A 76 -17.97 -8.01 -5.69
N GLY A 77 -17.61 -7.34 -6.78
CA GLY A 77 -17.56 -5.87 -6.87
C GLY A 77 -16.42 -5.27 -6.04
N VAL A 78 -15.34 -6.03 -5.85
CA VAL A 78 -14.19 -5.66 -5.03
C VAL A 78 -12.97 -5.46 -5.92
N SER A 79 -12.11 -4.50 -5.59
CA SER A 79 -10.84 -4.25 -6.29
C SER A 79 -9.67 -4.81 -5.48
N LEU A 80 -8.79 -5.55 -6.17
CA LEU A 80 -7.50 -5.99 -5.63
C LEU A 80 -6.47 -4.87 -5.89
N ASN A 81 -5.98 -4.24 -4.83
CA ASN A 81 -5.11 -3.07 -4.95
C ASN A 81 -3.69 -3.43 -4.54
N ILE A 82 -2.77 -3.38 -5.50
CA ILE A 82 -1.39 -3.80 -5.33
C ILE A 82 -0.62 -2.73 -4.56
N GLU A 83 -0.01 -3.14 -3.44
CA GLU A 83 0.82 -2.24 -2.65
C GLU A 83 2.27 -2.27 -3.12
N ASN A 84 2.89 -1.08 -3.18
CA ASN A 84 4.33 -0.93 -3.28
C ASN A 84 4.95 -1.21 -1.90
N ILE A 85 5.74 -2.26 -1.79
CA ILE A 85 6.33 -2.72 -0.52
C ILE A 85 7.77 -2.24 -0.34
N PHE A 86 8.21 -2.12 0.93
CA PHE A 86 9.52 -1.57 1.29
C PHE A 86 10.69 -2.51 0.95
N PHE A 87 10.61 -3.79 1.33
CA PHE A 87 11.71 -4.75 1.14
C PHE A 87 11.49 -5.66 -0.06
N ASN A 88 12.54 -5.76 -0.88
CA ASN A 88 12.69 -6.79 -1.91
C ASN A 88 11.41 -7.04 -2.74
N GLY A 89 10.61 -6.01 -2.89
CA GLY A 89 9.55 -5.98 -3.89
C GLY A 89 10.19 -6.07 -5.28
N TYR A 90 9.41 -6.49 -6.25
CA TYR A 90 9.86 -6.49 -7.64
C TYR A 90 9.15 -5.43 -8.49
N LEU A 91 8.19 -4.73 -7.93
CA LEU A 91 7.54 -3.56 -8.50
C LEU A 91 8.17 -2.32 -7.87
N THR A 92 9.34 -1.94 -8.37
CA THR A 92 10.23 -0.96 -7.73
C THR A 92 10.19 0.41 -8.41
N SER A 93 9.43 0.53 -9.49
CA SER A 93 9.16 1.81 -10.16
C SER A 93 7.67 1.98 -10.48
N PRO A 94 7.19 3.22 -10.67
CA PRO A 94 5.80 3.46 -11.05
C PRO A 94 5.47 2.86 -12.43
N GLU A 95 6.44 2.78 -13.35
CA GLU A 95 6.27 2.17 -14.67
C GLU A 95 6.06 0.66 -14.55
N GLU A 96 6.84 -0.04 -13.70
CA GLU A 96 6.66 -1.47 -13.43
C GLU A 96 5.30 -1.73 -12.78
N MET A 97 4.91 -0.90 -11.80
CA MET A 97 3.60 -0.98 -11.16
C MET A 97 2.47 -0.80 -12.16
N ASN A 98 2.55 0.22 -13.01
CA ASN A 98 1.55 0.48 -14.04
C ASN A 98 1.47 -0.69 -15.04
N ALA A 99 2.61 -1.15 -15.55
CA ALA A 99 2.66 -2.27 -16.47
C ALA A 99 2.07 -3.56 -15.86
N PHE A 100 2.31 -3.79 -14.57
CA PHE A 100 1.76 -4.93 -13.85
C PHE A 100 0.24 -4.84 -13.72
N VAL A 101 -0.27 -3.74 -13.20
CA VAL A 101 -1.72 -3.52 -12.99
C VAL A 101 -2.47 -3.51 -14.32
N ASP A 102 -1.97 -2.79 -15.31
CA ASP A 102 -2.61 -2.68 -16.62
C ASP A 102 -2.64 -4.01 -17.40
N SER A 103 -1.72 -4.92 -17.10
CA SER A 103 -1.64 -6.24 -17.77
C SER A 103 -2.87 -7.12 -17.57
N PHE A 104 -3.69 -6.84 -16.55
CA PHE A 104 -4.91 -7.59 -16.27
C PHE A 104 -6.15 -7.08 -17.03
N GLY A 105 -6.12 -5.86 -17.54
CA GLY A 105 -7.23 -5.29 -18.33
C GLY A 105 -8.56 -5.19 -17.59
N SER A 106 -8.55 -5.14 -16.26
CA SER A 106 -9.75 -5.12 -15.41
C SER A 106 -9.84 -3.85 -14.55
N PRO A 107 -11.03 -3.26 -14.39
CA PRO A 107 -11.23 -2.17 -13.44
C PRO A 107 -11.17 -2.60 -11.98
N HIS A 108 -11.14 -3.90 -11.69
CA HIS A 108 -11.10 -4.48 -10.36
C HIS A 108 -9.66 -4.81 -9.90
N ILE A 109 -8.68 -4.16 -10.51
CA ILE A 109 -7.31 -4.13 -10.02
C ILE A 109 -6.81 -2.69 -10.02
N GLY A 110 -6.01 -2.31 -9.02
CA GLY A 110 -5.50 -0.96 -8.90
C GLY A 110 -4.24 -0.92 -8.03
N VAL A 111 -3.89 0.26 -7.59
CA VAL A 111 -2.72 0.49 -6.73
C VAL A 111 -3.20 0.92 -5.34
N HIS A 112 -2.66 0.28 -4.32
CA HIS A 112 -2.65 0.75 -2.95
C HIS A 112 -1.30 1.44 -2.73
N PHE A 113 -1.28 2.75 -2.81
CA PHE A 113 -0.03 3.50 -2.78
C PHE A 113 0.41 3.80 -1.34
N ASP A 114 1.57 3.28 -0.94
CA ASP A 114 2.22 3.61 0.32
C ASP A 114 3.31 4.67 0.10
N THR A 115 3.19 5.81 0.79
CA THR A 115 4.09 6.95 0.63
C THR A 115 5.47 6.70 1.20
N GLY A 116 5.60 5.90 2.26
CA GLY A 116 6.85 5.65 2.96
C GLY A 116 7.68 4.53 2.35
N ASN A 117 7.02 3.49 1.82
CA ASN A 117 7.70 2.30 1.34
C ASN A 117 8.69 2.54 0.19
N ILE A 118 8.50 3.59 -0.61
CA ILE A 118 9.41 3.95 -1.70
C ILE A 118 10.47 4.97 -1.28
N MET A 119 10.34 5.55 -0.09
CA MET A 119 11.19 6.66 0.36
C MET A 119 12.66 6.28 0.52
N LEU A 120 12.99 4.99 0.60
CA LEU A 120 14.39 4.56 0.62
C LEU A 120 15.17 5.11 -0.59
N PHE A 121 14.58 5.05 -1.78
CA PHE A 121 15.25 5.43 -3.04
C PHE A 121 14.58 6.59 -3.78
N GLN A 122 13.29 6.83 -3.55
CA GLN A 122 12.48 7.72 -4.37
C GLN A 122 11.63 8.69 -3.53
N PHE A 123 10.63 9.31 -4.15
CA PHE A 123 9.79 10.34 -3.55
C PHE A 123 8.33 10.12 -3.95
N PRO A 124 7.39 10.12 -2.98
CA PRO A 124 5.98 9.83 -3.25
C PRO A 124 5.33 10.83 -4.22
N GLU A 125 5.69 12.11 -4.12
CA GLU A 125 5.18 13.15 -5.02
C GLU A 125 5.58 12.95 -6.48
N HIS A 126 6.61 12.16 -6.76
CA HIS A 126 7.02 11.81 -8.12
C HIS A 126 6.28 10.56 -8.65
N TRP A 127 5.90 9.66 -7.77
CA TRP A 127 5.15 8.44 -8.14
C TRP A 127 3.68 8.74 -8.45
N ILE A 128 3.03 9.54 -7.61
CA ILE A 128 1.60 9.81 -7.68
C ILE A 128 1.15 10.26 -9.08
N PRO A 129 1.81 11.23 -9.75
CA PRO A 129 1.40 11.65 -11.09
C PRO A 129 1.49 10.54 -12.14
N LEU A 130 2.48 9.64 -12.01
CA LEU A 130 2.70 8.54 -12.94
C LEU A 130 1.72 7.38 -12.72
N LEU A 131 1.36 7.10 -11.48
CA LEU A 131 0.32 6.12 -11.15
C LEU A 131 -1.07 6.60 -11.55
N GLY A 132 -1.35 7.89 -11.39
CA GLY A 132 -2.59 8.53 -11.80
C GLY A 132 -3.82 7.88 -11.16
N GLN A 133 -4.85 7.65 -11.98
CA GLN A 133 -6.13 7.10 -11.52
C GLN A 133 -6.09 5.61 -11.15
N ARG A 134 -4.96 4.94 -11.28
CA ARG A 134 -4.77 3.57 -10.79
C ARG A 134 -4.75 3.52 -9.26
N ILE A 135 -4.46 4.65 -8.60
CA ILE A 135 -4.47 4.75 -7.14
C ILE A 135 -5.91 4.60 -6.63
N ARG A 136 -6.16 3.55 -5.86
CA ARG A 136 -7.46 3.28 -5.23
C ARG A 136 -7.46 3.61 -3.75
N ASN A 137 -6.33 3.42 -3.08
CA ASN A 137 -6.12 3.70 -1.67
C ASN A 137 -4.71 4.24 -1.44
N VAL A 138 -4.53 4.95 -0.33
CA VAL A 138 -3.22 5.51 0.05
C VAL A 138 -2.94 5.19 1.52
N HIS A 139 -1.78 4.60 1.78
CA HIS A 139 -1.17 4.63 3.09
C HIS A 139 -0.32 5.89 3.25
N PHE A 140 -0.63 6.68 4.26
CA PHE A 140 0.24 7.75 4.75
C PHE A 140 1.22 7.16 5.74
N LYS A 141 2.44 7.01 5.31
CA LYS A 141 3.54 6.43 6.05
C LYS A 141 4.74 7.35 5.94
N GLU A 142 5.27 7.72 7.09
CA GLU A 142 6.37 8.66 7.18
C GLU A 142 7.71 7.93 7.19
N PHE A 143 8.70 8.49 6.54
CA PHE A 143 10.07 7.97 6.50
C PHE A 143 11.08 9.10 6.67
N SER A 144 12.17 8.83 7.38
CA SER A 144 13.26 9.78 7.54
C SER A 144 14.47 9.39 6.70
N LYS A 145 14.73 10.13 5.63
CA LYS A 145 15.98 10.03 4.86
C LYS A 145 17.23 10.52 5.62
N LYS A 146 17.03 11.11 6.80
CA LYS A 146 18.13 11.53 7.69
C LYS A 146 18.64 10.38 8.57
N ALA A 147 17.88 9.29 8.68
CA ALA A 147 18.36 8.09 9.36
C ALA A 147 19.51 7.48 8.55
N THR A 148 20.56 7.05 9.23
CA THR A 148 21.79 6.59 8.57
C THR A 148 21.74 5.13 8.13
N ASP A 149 20.85 4.34 8.72
CA ASP A 149 20.73 2.90 8.48
C ASP A 149 19.73 2.53 7.37
N HIS A 150 18.79 3.43 7.04
CA HIS A 150 17.74 3.22 6.05
C HIS A 150 17.01 1.88 6.21
N SER A 151 16.75 1.50 7.45
CA SER A 151 16.07 0.27 7.86
C SER A 151 14.58 0.52 8.19
N LEU A 152 13.91 -0.47 8.76
CA LEU A 152 12.57 -0.29 9.32
C LEU A 152 12.53 0.77 10.43
N GLU A 153 13.65 0.99 11.12
CA GLU A 153 13.79 2.04 12.12
C GLU A 153 13.80 3.46 11.54
N SER A 154 13.87 3.60 10.22
CA SER A 154 13.74 4.89 9.53
C SER A 154 12.29 5.37 9.38
N PHE A 155 11.30 4.48 9.59
CA PHE A 155 9.91 4.90 9.65
C PHE A 155 9.64 5.73 10.91
N ARG A 156 8.79 6.74 10.77
CA ARG A 156 8.49 7.73 11.81
C ARG A 156 6.99 7.92 11.97
N THR A 157 6.60 8.53 13.06
CA THR A 157 5.26 9.13 13.17
C THR A 157 5.11 10.25 12.15
N LEU A 158 3.90 10.51 11.68
CA LEU A 158 3.66 11.58 10.71
C LEU A 158 4.24 12.91 11.20
N LEU A 159 4.85 13.67 10.30
CA LEU A 159 5.53 14.95 10.51
C LEU A 159 6.90 14.86 11.22
N ASP A 160 7.36 13.68 11.63
CA ASP A 160 8.68 13.48 12.23
C ASP A 160 9.72 12.94 11.21
N GLY A 161 9.41 12.96 9.93
CA GLY A 161 10.27 12.45 8.88
C GLY A 161 10.72 13.53 7.88
N THR A 162 10.86 13.08 6.64
CA THR A 162 11.34 13.94 5.54
C THR A 162 10.41 13.93 4.34
N THR A 163 9.21 13.39 4.48
CA THR A 163 8.20 13.40 3.41
C THR A 163 7.73 14.83 3.13
N ASN A 164 7.72 15.21 1.87
CA ASN A 164 7.20 16.51 1.44
C ASN A 164 5.67 16.46 1.34
N TRP A 165 4.98 16.46 2.50
CA TRP A 165 3.53 16.36 2.58
C TRP A 165 2.77 17.38 1.73
N PRO A 166 3.17 18.67 1.65
CA PRO A 166 2.53 19.61 0.74
C PRO A 166 2.55 19.13 -0.71
N ALA A 167 3.72 18.69 -1.22
CA ALA A 167 3.86 18.19 -2.59
C ALA A 167 3.09 16.88 -2.80
N VAL A 168 3.05 15.99 -1.82
CA VAL A 168 2.22 14.76 -1.85
C VAL A 168 0.74 15.11 -2.00
N MET A 169 0.24 16.05 -1.19
CA MET A 169 -1.16 16.46 -1.26
C MET A 169 -1.49 17.16 -2.58
N ASP A 170 -0.60 17.97 -3.11
CA ASP A 170 -0.79 18.63 -4.41
C ASP A 170 -0.80 17.59 -5.54
N ALA A 171 0.08 16.60 -5.50
CA ALA A 171 0.09 15.51 -6.47
C ALA A 171 -1.18 14.67 -6.42
N LEU A 172 -1.69 14.32 -5.22
CA LEU A 172 -2.96 13.59 -5.05
C LEU A 172 -4.16 14.40 -5.59
N ARG A 173 -4.20 15.71 -5.33
CA ARG A 173 -5.23 16.60 -5.88
C ARG A 173 -5.15 16.67 -7.41
N ALA A 174 -3.95 16.78 -7.95
CA ALA A 174 -3.72 16.89 -9.40
C ALA A 174 -4.20 15.65 -10.17
N VAL A 175 -4.08 14.44 -9.58
CA VAL A 175 -4.61 13.21 -10.19
C VAL A 175 -6.09 12.95 -9.87
N GLY A 176 -6.74 13.85 -9.13
CA GLY A 176 -8.15 13.73 -8.76
C GLY A 176 -8.44 12.65 -7.72
N TYR A 177 -7.49 12.34 -6.85
CA TYR A 177 -7.70 11.32 -5.82
C TYR A 177 -8.70 11.80 -4.76
N THR A 178 -9.73 11.00 -4.51
CA THR A 178 -10.80 11.29 -3.55
C THR A 178 -11.02 10.14 -2.55
N GLY A 179 -10.13 9.15 -2.55
CA GLY A 179 -10.20 7.99 -1.68
C GLY A 179 -9.76 8.28 -0.25
N TYR A 180 -9.61 7.23 0.53
CA TYR A 180 -9.19 7.33 1.93
C TYR A 180 -7.68 7.48 2.05
N LEU A 181 -7.27 8.24 3.06
CA LEU A 181 -5.88 8.36 3.53
C LEU A 181 -5.79 7.61 4.86
N THR A 182 -5.06 6.52 4.88
CA THR A 182 -4.92 5.65 6.06
C THR A 182 -3.50 5.72 6.58
N PHE A 183 -3.34 5.96 7.87
CA PHE A 183 -2.03 5.95 8.50
C PHE A 183 -1.54 4.50 8.71
N GLU A 184 -0.28 4.26 8.35
CA GLU A 184 0.41 3.01 8.68
C GLU A 184 1.72 3.30 9.43
N TYR A 185 1.93 2.58 10.55
CA TYR A 185 3.15 2.70 11.35
C TYR A 185 3.43 1.41 12.14
N PHE A 186 4.71 1.04 12.26
CA PHE A 186 5.12 -0.24 12.86
C PHE A 186 5.52 -0.16 14.34
N HIS A 187 5.83 1.03 14.85
CA HIS A 187 6.41 1.20 16.17
C HIS A 187 5.45 1.96 17.09
N PRO A 188 4.43 1.28 17.68
CA PRO A 188 3.56 1.93 18.65
C PRO A 188 4.36 2.39 19.85
N PHE A 189 3.91 3.44 20.52
CA PHE A 189 4.55 3.89 21.75
C PHE A 189 4.51 2.78 22.80
N ALA A 190 5.65 2.52 23.45
CA ALA A 190 5.77 1.49 24.47
C ALA A 190 4.87 1.78 25.68
N HIS A 191 4.70 3.07 25.99
CA HIS A 191 3.81 3.57 27.02
C HIS A 191 2.78 4.51 26.39
N TYR A 192 1.53 4.37 26.81
CA TYR A 192 0.41 5.17 26.29
C TYR A 192 0.25 5.06 24.75
N PRO A 193 0.10 3.84 24.19
CA PRO A 193 0.03 3.63 22.75
C PRO A 193 -1.11 4.40 22.08
N GLU A 194 -2.18 4.72 22.82
CA GLU A 194 -3.28 5.56 22.37
C GLU A 194 -2.86 6.99 22.01
N ALA A 195 -1.75 7.49 22.58
CA ALA A 195 -1.23 8.81 22.26
C ALA A 195 -0.82 8.92 20.78
N LEU A 196 -0.41 7.81 20.16
CA LEU A 196 -0.13 7.74 18.73
C LEU A 196 -1.37 8.07 17.88
N ILE A 197 -2.56 7.64 18.31
CA ILE A 197 -3.83 7.92 17.60
C ILE A 197 -4.10 9.43 17.59
N TYR A 198 -3.93 10.10 18.72
CA TYR A 198 -4.13 11.55 18.81
C TYR A 198 -3.10 12.34 18.01
N GLN A 199 -1.83 11.94 18.09
CA GLN A 199 -0.76 12.55 17.31
C GLN A 199 -1.01 12.37 15.80
N THR A 200 -1.41 11.18 15.38
CA THR A 200 -1.75 10.87 13.98
C THR A 200 -2.94 11.70 13.50
N SER A 201 -3.99 11.82 14.30
CA SER A 201 -5.17 12.61 13.94
C SER A 201 -4.82 14.09 13.76
N ASP A 202 -4.04 14.66 14.68
CA ASP A 202 -3.57 16.06 14.56
C ASP A 202 -2.66 16.27 13.34
N ALA A 203 -1.75 15.33 13.08
CA ALA A 203 -0.87 15.37 11.93
C ALA A 203 -1.64 15.31 10.60
N LEU A 204 -2.60 14.41 10.48
CA LEU A 204 -3.46 14.28 9.29
C LEU A 204 -4.27 15.56 9.05
N ASP A 205 -4.83 16.17 10.10
CA ASP A 205 -5.56 17.43 9.95
C ASP A 205 -4.67 18.54 9.40
N ARG A 206 -3.42 18.64 9.87
CA ARG A 206 -2.43 19.62 9.35
C ARG A 206 -2.04 19.32 7.90
N ILE A 207 -1.73 18.07 7.58
CA ILE A 207 -1.37 17.66 6.22
C ILE A 207 -2.51 17.96 5.23
N MET A 208 -3.75 17.72 5.66
CA MET A 208 -4.94 17.99 4.84
C MET A 208 -5.41 19.46 4.83
N GLY A 209 -4.77 20.33 5.61
CA GLY A 209 -5.13 21.73 5.70
C GLY A 209 -6.47 21.99 6.43
N ARG A 210 -6.80 21.13 7.40
CA ARG A 210 -8.00 21.28 8.27
C ARG A 210 -7.71 22.06 9.56
N LYS A 211 -6.43 22.26 9.87
CA LYS A 211 -5.89 23.08 10.97
C LYS A 211 -4.78 23.98 10.47
#